data_418a24ef4754790e1c746394d68f945c
#
_entry.id   418a24ef4754790e1c746394d68f945c
#
_cell.length_a   1.000
_cell.length_b   1.000
_cell.length_c   1.000
_cell.angle_alpha   90.00
_cell.angle_beta   90.00
_cell.angle_gamma   90.00
#
_symmetry.space_group_name_H-M   'P 1'
#
loop_
_entity.id
_entity.type
_entity.pdbx_description
1 polymer ?
#
loop_
_entity_poly.entity_id
_entity_poly.type
_entity_poly.pdbx_seq_one_letter_code
_entity_poly.pdbx_strand_id
1 'polypeptide(L)'
;MRLSHWVMLFVTLAVCCARAQNPTGGATPGDSVIPVQAPPVQAPEDKHIFGVLPNNRTTENAIPFHAITPWQKVTIAAKDSFDSVVFADAAAFAGLYQIQNQNPSFGQGVKGYAKRFGTAYGDQMIGNMMTEGLIPAVFHQDPRYFRSGEGPKLGRARYALTQIVMARMDSGRKAFNFSEWGGNAAAVAISNAYYPDTRTVSDNVQRLLIACGTDAFSNVLKEFWPDVKRKFFQKKDKH
;
A
#
# COMPACT_ATOMS: atom_id res chain seq x y z
N MET A 1 6.43 11.37 -24.61
CA MET A 1 5.61 12.53 -24.28
C MET A 1 4.09 12.26 -24.37
N ARG A 2 3.58 11.07 -23.99
CA ARG A 2 2.13 10.72 -24.01
C ARG A 2 1.60 10.08 -22.72
N LEU A 3 2.41 9.99 -21.65
CA LEU A 3 1.98 9.42 -20.37
C LEU A 3 1.47 10.48 -19.37
N SER A 4 1.68 11.78 -19.66
CA SER A 4 1.37 12.87 -18.73
C SER A 4 -0.13 13.16 -18.55
N HIS A 5 -0.98 12.73 -19.48
CA HIS A 5 -2.41 13.04 -19.43
C HIS A 5 -3.22 12.11 -18.51
N TRP A 6 -2.74 10.89 -18.27
CA TRP A 6 -3.42 9.93 -17.39
C TRP A 6 -3.16 10.18 -15.90
N VAL A 7 -1.99 10.75 -15.55
CA VAL A 7 -1.63 11.05 -14.16
C VAL A 7 -2.43 12.24 -13.63
N MET A 8 -2.75 13.23 -14.48
CA MET A 8 -3.56 14.39 -14.07
C MET A 8 -5.02 14.03 -13.76
N LEU A 9 -5.57 12.98 -14.38
CA LEU A 9 -6.97 12.59 -14.18
C LEU A 9 -7.20 11.98 -12.78
N PHE A 10 -6.17 11.36 -12.18
CA PHE A 10 -6.28 10.75 -10.85
C PHE A 10 -6.15 11.76 -9.71
N VAL A 11 -5.41 12.84 -9.89
CA VAL A 11 -5.18 13.86 -8.84
C VAL A 11 -6.40 14.76 -8.63
N THR A 12 -7.17 15.06 -9.67
CA THR A 12 -8.36 15.92 -9.58
C THR A 12 -9.55 15.28 -8.86
N LEU A 13 -9.62 13.95 -8.78
CA LEU A 13 -10.72 13.26 -8.08
C LEU A 13 -10.56 13.23 -6.55
N ALA A 14 -9.33 13.38 -6.04
CA ALA A 14 -9.04 13.26 -4.61
C ALA A 14 -9.35 14.53 -3.79
N VAL A 15 -9.38 15.70 -4.43
CA VAL A 15 -9.47 17.00 -3.72
C VAL A 15 -10.91 17.40 -3.35
N CYS A 16 -11.94 16.84 -3.99
CA CYS A 16 -13.34 17.26 -3.79
C CYS A 16 -14.06 16.64 -2.58
N CYS A 17 -13.45 15.78 -1.75
CA CYS A 17 -14.16 15.01 -0.72
C CYS A 17 -13.82 15.34 0.74
N ALA A 18 -13.11 16.42 1.02
CA ALA A 18 -12.72 16.79 2.40
C ALA A 18 -13.74 17.70 3.10
N ARG A 19 -15.03 17.43 2.98
CA ARG A 19 -16.05 18.17 3.78
C ARG A 19 -17.11 17.20 4.30
N ALA A 20 -17.05 16.93 5.59
CA ALA A 20 -18.13 16.62 6.52
C ALA A 20 -17.75 15.58 7.59
N GLN A 21 -17.91 16.02 8.78
CA GLN A 21 -18.61 15.50 9.96
C GLN A 21 -17.71 15.19 11.14
N ASN A 22 -17.80 16.10 12.13
CA ASN A 22 -17.52 15.82 13.53
C ASN A 22 -18.78 15.20 14.17
N PRO A 23 -18.64 14.17 14.97
CA PRO A 23 -19.53 13.94 16.09
C PRO A 23 -18.77 14.08 17.42
N THR A 24 -19.23 15.01 18.24
CA THR A 24 -18.91 15.14 19.64
C THR A 24 -19.49 13.96 20.42
N GLY A 25 -18.66 13.29 21.20
CA GLY A 25 -19.08 12.26 22.16
C GLY A 25 -18.11 12.25 23.34
N GLY A 26 -18.61 12.65 24.51
CA GLY A 26 -17.85 12.86 25.73
C GLY A 26 -17.27 11.57 26.32
N ALA A 27 -16.11 11.68 26.89
CA ALA A 27 -15.43 10.63 27.64
C ALA A 27 -15.71 10.79 29.14
N THR A 28 -16.14 9.70 29.77
CA THR A 28 -16.19 9.54 31.24
C THR A 28 -14.89 8.90 31.71
N PRO A 29 -14.24 9.34 32.79
CA PRO A 29 -13.01 8.75 33.29
C PRO A 29 -13.30 7.65 34.30
N GLY A 30 -12.60 6.53 34.17
CA GLY A 30 -12.39 5.54 35.22
C GLY A 30 -12.61 4.10 34.75
N ASP A 31 -11.52 3.45 34.36
CA ASP A 31 -11.34 2.04 34.69
C ASP A 31 -9.86 1.64 34.53
N SER A 32 -9.37 0.90 35.49
CA SER A 32 -8.01 0.43 35.67
C SER A 32 -7.57 -0.44 34.49
N VAL A 33 -6.45 -0.04 33.86
CA VAL A 33 -5.86 -0.71 32.70
C VAL A 33 -5.15 -2.00 33.15
N ILE A 34 -5.83 -3.12 32.99
CA ILE A 34 -5.16 -4.42 32.92
C ILE A 34 -4.40 -4.46 31.56
N PRO A 35 -3.12 -4.83 31.51
CA PRO A 35 -2.44 -5.00 30.23
C PRO A 35 -3.05 -6.19 29.49
N VAL A 36 -4.03 -5.90 28.64
CA VAL A 36 -4.60 -6.87 27.72
C VAL A 36 -3.52 -7.18 26.69
N GLN A 37 -2.98 -8.38 26.74
CA GLN A 37 -2.16 -8.95 25.69
C GLN A 37 -2.92 -8.80 24.37
N ALA A 38 -2.37 -8.01 23.42
CA ALA A 38 -3.01 -7.80 22.13
C ALA A 38 -3.28 -9.17 21.49
N PRO A 39 -4.54 -9.47 21.09
CA PRO A 39 -4.84 -10.71 20.41
C PRO A 39 -3.96 -10.83 19.16
N PRO A 40 -3.56 -12.04 18.77
CA PRO A 40 -2.75 -12.25 17.59
C PRO A 40 -3.45 -11.60 16.40
N VAL A 41 -2.68 -10.81 15.63
CA VAL A 41 -3.17 -10.21 14.38
C VAL A 41 -3.70 -11.34 13.52
N GLN A 42 -5.03 -11.42 13.35
CA GLN A 42 -5.63 -12.40 12.48
C GLN A 42 -5.16 -12.12 11.07
N ALA A 43 -4.33 -13.00 10.52
CA ALA A 43 -3.92 -12.93 9.13
C ALA A 43 -5.18 -13.05 8.25
N PRO A 44 -5.28 -12.29 7.17
CA PRO A 44 -6.37 -12.44 6.21
C PRO A 44 -6.42 -13.88 5.71
N GLU A 45 -7.63 -14.41 5.48
CA GLU A 45 -7.83 -15.79 5.00
C GLU A 45 -7.05 -16.10 3.71
N ASP A 46 -6.87 -15.09 2.86
CA ASP A 46 -6.10 -15.17 1.62
C ASP A 46 -4.81 -14.36 1.75
N LYS A 47 -3.66 -15.02 1.71
CA LYS A 47 -2.36 -14.37 1.73
C LYS A 47 -2.07 -13.55 0.47
N HIS A 48 -2.71 -13.88 -0.65
CA HIS A 48 -2.53 -13.20 -1.93
C HIS A 48 -3.86 -12.93 -2.63
N ILE A 49 -3.99 -11.73 -3.21
CA ILE A 49 -5.08 -11.33 -4.09
C ILE A 49 -4.70 -11.76 -5.52
N PHE A 50 -5.56 -12.50 -6.21
CA PHE A 50 -5.28 -13.11 -7.53
C PHE A 50 -4.01 -13.95 -7.59
N GLY A 51 -3.43 -14.36 -6.44
CA GLY A 51 -2.17 -15.06 -6.37
C GLY A 51 -0.93 -14.21 -6.65
N VAL A 52 -1.07 -12.91 -6.90
CA VAL A 52 0.01 -12.00 -7.32
C VAL A 52 0.18 -10.75 -6.44
N LEU A 53 -0.74 -10.45 -5.54
CA LEU A 53 -0.67 -9.24 -4.71
C LEU A 53 -0.63 -9.63 -3.23
N PRO A 54 0.43 -9.31 -2.49
CA PRO A 54 0.50 -9.59 -1.06
C PRO A 54 -0.68 -8.99 -0.29
N ASN A 55 -1.28 -9.75 0.62
CA ASN A 55 -2.47 -9.35 1.38
C ASN A 55 -2.28 -9.48 2.89
N ASN A 56 -1.02 -9.47 3.35
CA ASN A 56 -0.71 -9.66 4.78
C ASN A 56 -1.22 -8.53 5.67
N ARG A 57 -1.51 -7.36 5.11
CA ARG A 57 -1.95 -6.16 5.83
C ARG A 57 -3.43 -5.82 5.70
N THR A 58 -4.24 -6.65 5.06
CA THR A 58 -5.69 -6.39 5.00
C THR A 58 -6.38 -6.91 6.24
N THR A 59 -7.28 -6.11 6.80
CA THR A 59 -8.11 -6.47 7.95
C THR A 59 -9.56 -6.05 7.72
N GLU A 60 -10.50 -6.75 8.34
CA GLU A 60 -11.92 -6.40 8.26
C GLU A 60 -12.23 -5.24 9.21
N ASN A 61 -12.96 -4.24 8.73
CA ASN A 61 -13.35 -3.11 9.57
C ASN A 61 -14.39 -3.49 10.67
N ALA A 62 -15.09 -4.60 10.45
CA ALA A 62 -16.05 -5.17 11.42
C ALA A 62 -15.37 -5.75 12.67
N ILE A 63 -14.06 -6.03 12.62
CA ILE A 63 -13.30 -6.52 13.78
C ILE A 63 -12.97 -5.34 14.70
N PRO A 64 -13.11 -5.46 16.03
CA PRO A 64 -12.70 -4.41 16.95
C PRO A 64 -11.26 -3.97 16.71
N PHE A 65 -11.04 -2.65 16.66
CA PHE A 65 -9.71 -2.10 16.40
C PHE A 65 -8.78 -2.35 17.59
N HIS A 66 -7.64 -2.95 17.30
CA HIS A 66 -6.52 -3.07 18.23
C HIS A 66 -5.27 -2.52 17.55
N ALA A 67 -4.63 -1.55 18.21
CA ALA A 67 -3.36 -1.00 17.74
C ALA A 67 -2.28 -2.09 17.72
N ILE A 68 -1.43 -2.04 16.71
CA ILE A 68 -0.27 -2.94 16.61
C ILE A 68 1.00 -2.23 17.06
N THR A 69 1.94 -3.00 17.61
CA THR A 69 3.21 -2.46 18.07
C THR A 69 4.11 -2.02 16.91
N PRO A 70 5.07 -1.10 17.14
CA PRO A 70 6.03 -0.71 16.10
C PRO A 70 6.77 -1.91 15.49
N TRP A 71 7.10 -2.90 16.30
CA TRP A 71 7.74 -4.12 15.82
C TRP A 71 6.84 -4.97 14.91
N GLN A 72 5.55 -5.05 15.22
CA GLN A 72 4.59 -5.73 14.35
C GLN A 72 4.44 -5.02 13.00
N LYS A 73 4.51 -3.68 12.95
CA LYS A 73 4.51 -2.91 11.69
C LYS A 73 5.72 -3.28 10.82
N VAL A 74 6.91 -3.27 11.42
CA VAL A 74 8.14 -3.69 10.72
C VAL A 74 8.07 -5.16 10.26
N THR A 75 7.47 -6.03 11.08
CA THR A 75 7.30 -7.44 10.70
C THR A 75 6.35 -7.61 9.51
N ILE A 76 5.27 -6.83 9.43
CA ILE A 76 4.37 -6.81 8.27
C ILE A 76 5.14 -6.37 7.02
N ALA A 77 5.84 -5.24 7.09
CA ALA A 77 6.65 -4.72 6.00
C ALA A 77 7.71 -5.72 5.51
N ALA A 78 8.37 -6.42 6.45
CA ALA A 78 9.33 -7.46 6.11
C ALA A 78 8.66 -8.65 5.40
N LYS A 79 7.51 -9.13 5.89
CA LYS A 79 6.77 -10.21 5.24
C LYS A 79 6.35 -9.86 3.83
N ASP A 80 5.83 -8.64 3.63
CA ASP A 80 5.44 -8.17 2.30
C ASP A 80 6.66 -7.99 1.39
N SER A 81 7.80 -7.53 1.92
CA SER A 81 9.04 -7.35 1.15
C SER A 81 9.68 -8.67 0.69
N PHE A 82 9.61 -9.70 1.52
CA PHE A 82 10.21 -11.02 1.23
C PHE A 82 9.19 -12.04 0.70
N ASP A 83 8.04 -11.58 0.24
CA ASP A 83 7.08 -12.46 -0.42
C ASP A 83 7.61 -12.91 -1.78
N SER A 84 7.44 -14.20 -2.10
CA SER A 84 7.87 -14.78 -3.38
C SER A 84 7.23 -14.12 -4.59
N VAL A 85 6.04 -13.57 -4.42
CA VAL A 85 5.32 -12.85 -5.49
C VAL A 85 6.02 -11.54 -5.81
N VAL A 86 6.49 -10.79 -4.81
CA VAL A 86 7.23 -9.53 -5.01
C VAL A 86 8.52 -9.79 -5.80
N PHE A 87 9.18 -10.92 -5.53
CA PHE A 87 10.34 -11.34 -6.30
C PHE A 87 9.99 -11.64 -7.77
N ALA A 88 8.89 -12.34 -8.01
CA ALA A 88 8.42 -12.65 -9.37
C ALA A 88 8.00 -11.37 -10.13
N ASP A 89 7.31 -10.45 -9.46
CA ASP A 89 6.91 -9.16 -10.02
C ASP A 89 8.14 -8.32 -10.40
N ALA A 90 9.14 -8.25 -9.53
CA ALA A 90 10.40 -7.55 -9.83
C ALA A 90 11.10 -8.13 -11.07
N ALA A 91 11.08 -9.47 -11.24
CA ALA A 91 11.64 -10.13 -12.41
C ALA A 91 10.85 -9.77 -13.70
N ALA A 92 9.52 -9.76 -13.63
CA ALA A 92 8.66 -9.39 -14.75
C ALA A 92 8.86 -7.92 -15.15
N PHE A 93 8.88 -7.01 -14.17
CA PHE A 93 9.14 -5.58 -14.42
C PHE A 93 10.55 -5.35 -14.97
N ALA A 94 11.56 -6.06 -14.47
CA ALA A 94 12.92 -5.98 -15.02
C ALA A 94 12.97 -6.36 -16.51
N GLY A 95 12.22 -7.40 -16.90
CA GLY A 95 12.07 -7.79 -18.31
C GLY A 95 11.41 -6.70 -19.16
N LEU A 96 10.31 -6.13 -18.65
CA LEU A 96 9.61 -5.04 -19.33
C LEU A 96 10.51 -3.80 -19.48
N TYR A 97 11.21 -3.41 -18.43
CA TYR A 97 12.14 -2.28 -18.42
C TYR A 97 13.33 -2.53 -19.36
N GLN A 98 13.76 -3.80 -19.50
CA GLN A 98 14.80 -4.19 -20.45
C GLN A 98 14.33 -4.00 -21.90
N ILE A 99 13.11 -4.43 -22.24
CA ILE A 99 12.52 -4.26 -23.57
C ILE A 99 12.33 -2.78 -23.92
N GLN A 100 11.90 -1.98 -22.94
CA GLN A 100 11.67 -0.54 -23.12
C GLN A 100 12.96 0.29 -23.05
N ASN A 101 14.11 -0.34 -22.77
CA ASN A 101 15.37 0.32 -22.50
C ASN A 101 15.28 1.42 -21.43
N GLN A 102 14.47 1.18 -20.40
CA GLN A 102 14.46 2.08 -19.25
C GLN A 102 15.80 2.08 -18.53
N ASN A 103 16.21 3.24 -18.02
CA ASN A 103 17.54 3.46 -17.45
C ASN A 103 18.65 2.96 -18.40
N PRO A 104 18.91 3.69 -19.51
CA PRO A 104 19.87 3.28 -20.53
C PRO A 104 21.29 3.07 -20.00
N SER A 105 21.66 3.76 -18.91
CA SER A 105 22.95 3.60 -18.22
C SER A 105 23.18 2.19 -17.66
N PHE A 106 22.11 1.41 -17.46
CA PHE A 106 22.23 0.02 -17.01
C PHE A 106 22.74 -0.92 -18.13
N GLY A 107 22.62 -0.49 -19.39
CA GLY A 107 22.96 -1.28 -20.57
C GLY A 107 21.92 -2.34 -20.89
N GLN A 108 22.26 -3.24 -21.82
CA GLN A 108 21.43 -4.34 -22.30
C GLN A 108 22.04 -5.70 -21.91
N GLY A 109 21.36 -6.78 -22.26
CA GLY A 109 21.79 -8.15 -22.00
C GLY A 109 21.62 -8.56 -20.52
N VAL A 110 22.27 -9.64 -20.11
CA VAL A 110 22.13 -10.24 -18.78
C VAL A 110 22.52 -9.26 -17.67
N LYS A 111 23.60 -8.50 -17.86
CA LYS A 111 24.08 -7.51 -16.88
C LYS A 111 23.07 -6.37 -16.71
N GLY A 112 22.51 -5.86 -17.81
CA GLY A 112 21.46 -4.83 -17.77
C GLY A 112 20.18 -5.33 -17.09
N TYR A 113 19.76 -6.55 -17.40
CA TYR A 113 18.62 -7.19 -16.75
C TYR A 113 18.84 -7.36 -15.24
N ALA A 114 20.00 -7.87 -14.82
CA ALA A 114 20.31 -8.07 -13.40
C ALA A 114 20.28 -6.76 -12.60
N LYS A 115 20.76 -5.65 -13.20
CA LYS A 115 20.67 -4.33 -12.57
C LYS A 115 19.21 -3.89 -12.43
N ARG A 116 18.38 -4.03 -13.47
CA ARG A 116 16.96 -3.69 -13.45
C ARG A 116 16.19 -4.54 -12.45
N PHE A 117 16.49 -5.84 -12.39
CA PHE A 117 15.91 -6.72 -11.40
C PHE A 117 16.27 -6.31 -9.96
N GLY A 118 17.55 -6.10 -9.69
CA GLY A 118 18.01 -5.71 -8.35
C GLY A 118 17.42 -4.37 -7.90
N THR A 119 17.34 -3.38 -8.81
CA THR A 119 16.74 -2.08 -8.49
C THR A 119 15.20 -2.17 -8.35
N ALA A 120 14.50 -2.91 -9.19
CA ALA A 120 13.06 -3.09 -9.09
C ALA A 120 12.67 -3.82 -7.79
N TYR A 121 13.42 -4.86 -7.41
CA TYR A 121 13.21 -5.54 -6.13
C TYR A 121 13.58 -4.64 -4.94
N GLY A 122 14.67 -3.87 -5.05
CA GLY A 122 15.08 -2.89 -4.04
C GLY A 122 14.02 -1.80 -3.83
N ASP A 123 13.41 -1.29 -4.90
CA ASP A 123 12.32 -0.31 -4.82
C ASP A 123 11.12 -0.86 -4.04
N GLN A 124 10.69 -2.09 -4.30
CA GLN A 124 9.60 -2.74 -3.58
C GLN A 124 9.94 -2.92 -2.09
N MET A 125 11.14 -3.45 -1.81
CA MET A 125 11.58 -3.65 -0.42
C MET A 125 11.65 -2.33 0.34
N ILE A 126 12.27 -1.30 -0.23
CA ILE A 126 12.40 0.01 0.40
C ILE A 126 11.01 0.66 0.54
N GLY A 127 10.18 0.59 -0.49
CA GLY A 127 8.80 1.07 -0.46
C GLY A 127 8.02 0.47 0.71
N ASN A 128 7.93 -0.85 0.79
CA ASN A 128 7.23 -1.55 1.87
C ASN A 128 7.81 -1.20 3.25
N MET A 129 9.14 -1.20 3.40
CA MET A 129 9.76 -0.85 4.68
C MET A 129 9.46 0.58 5.11
N MET A 130 9.38 1.53 4.19
CA MET A 130 9.05 2.92 4.48
C MET A 130 7.56 3.12 4.74
N THR A 131 6.67 2.63 3.85
CA THR A 131 5.22 2.90 3.92
C THR A 131 4.49 2.04 4.96
N GLU A 132 4.99 0.84 5.27
CA GLU A 132 4.31 -0.11 6.15
C GLU A 132 5.03 -0.32 7.49
N GLY A 133 6.35 -0.08 7.54
CA GLY A 133 7.19 -0.35 8.70
C GLY A 133 7.61 0.92 9.44
N LEU A 134 8.61 1.62 8.92
CA LEU A 134 9.33 2.66 9.63
C LEU A 134 8.50 3.93 9.84
N ILE A 135 7.95 4.49 8.76
CA ILE A 135 7.17 5.73 8.85
C ILE A 135 5.90 5.55 9.70
N PRO A 136 5.11 4.46 9.54
CA PRO A 136 3.98 4.19 10.43
C PRO A 136 4.39 4.01 11.89
N ALA A 137 5.55 3.42 12.17
CA ALA A 137 6.04 3.28 13.53
C ALA A 137 6.36 4.64 14.18
N VAL A 138 7.01 5.55 13.43
CA VAL A 138 7.39 6.89 13.89
C VAL A 138 6.16 7.80 14.07
N PHE A 139 5.21 7.77 13.12
CA PHE A 139 4.03 8.63 13.15
C PHE A 139 2.83 8.01 13.89
N HIS A 140 3.00 6.85 14.54
CA HIS A 140 1.91 6.14 15.22
C HIS A 140 0.69 5.89 14.34
N GLN A 141 0.92 5.56 13.07
CA GLN A 141 -0.10 5.20 12.09
C GLN A 141 -0.18 3.70 11.92
N ASP A 142 -1.39 3.18 11.65
CA ASP A 142 -1.59 1.76 11.37
C ASP A 142 -1.44 1.51 9.87
N PRO A 143 -0.48 0.69 9.42
CA PRO A 143 -0.24 0.42 8.00
C PRO A 143 -1.28 -0.53 7.39
N ARG A 144 -2.17 -1.10 8.18
CA ARG A 144 -3.17 -2.05 7.69
C ARG A 144 -4.26 -1.35 6.89
N TYR A 145 -4.69 -2.01 5.82
CA TYR A 145 -5.88 -1.62 5.09
C TYR A 145 -7.13 -2.21 5.78
N PHE A 146 -8.01 -1.34 6.26
CA PHE A 146 -9.26 -1.73 6.91
C PHE A 146 -10.38 -1.78 5.87
N ARG A 147 -10.71 -2.99 5.42
CA ARG A 147 -11.71 -3.20 4.38
C ARG A 147 -13.11 -2.82 4.89
N SER A 148 -13.85 -2.01 4.11
CA SER A 148 -15.23 -1.64 4.45
C SER A 148 -16.17 -2.85 4.33
N GLY A 149 -16.05 -3.60 3.23
CA GLY A 149 -16.81 -4.83 2.99
C GLY A 149 -18.30 -4.62 2.72
N GLU A 150 -18.90 -3.52 3.17
CA GLU A 150 -20.33 -3.25 3.15
C GLU A 150 -20.69 -1.99 2.35
N GLY A 151 -21.94 -1.93 1.87
CA GLY A 151 -22.51 -0.78 1.19
C GLY A 151 -22.38 -0.82 -0.34
N PRO A 152 -22.79 0.26 -1.02
CA PRO A 152 -22.81 0.34 -2.47
C PRO A 152 -21.38 0.35 -3.04
N LYS A 153 -21.17 -0.29 -4.19
CA LYS A 153 -19.85 -0.45 -4.82
C LYS A 153 -19.10 0.87 -4.98
N LEU A 154 -19.78 1.94 -5.42
CA LEU A 154 -19.15 3.25 -5.58
C LEU A 154 -18.70 3.84 -4.24
N GLY A 155 -19.47 3.65 -3.17
CA GLY A 155 -19.11 4.08 -1.82
C GLY A 155 -17.85 3.36 -1.33
N ARG A 156 -17.78 2.04 -1.53
CA ARG A 156 -16.61 1.22 -1.18
C ARG A 156 -15.37 1.60 -2.00
N ALA A 157 -15.52 1.85 -3.30
CA ALA A 157 -14.39 2.32 -4.13
C ALA A 157 -13.88 3.68 -3.66
N ARG A 158 -14.77 4.64 -3.37
CA ARG A 158 -14.37 5.93 -2.78
C ARG A 158 -13.67 5.76 -1.45
N TYR A 159 -14.20 4.90 -0.57
CA TYR A 159 -13.55 4.58 0.70
C TYR A 159 -12.13 4.05 0.49
N ALA A 160 -11.93 3.07 -0.39
CA ALA A 160 -10.62 2.50 -0.70
C ALA A 160 -9.63 3.57 -1.18
N LEU A 161 -10.05 4.47 -2.05
CA LEU A 161 -9.24 5.58 -2.55
C LEU A 161 -8.91 6.60 -1.44
N THR A 162 -9.84 6.88 -0.52
CA THR A 162 -9.58 7.83 0.56
C THR A 162 -8.52 7.34 1.54
N GLN A 163 -8.24 6.03 1.63
CA GLN A 163 -7.18 5.49 2.49
C GLN A 163 -5.76 5.92 2.06
N ILE A 164 -5.58 6.37 0.81
CA ILE A 164 -4.31 6.98 0.37
C ILE A 164 -4.07 8.33 1.07
N VAL A 165 -5.13 9.07 1.35
CA VAL A 165 -5.04 10.40 1.96
C VAL A 165 -5.23 10.34 3.48
N MET A 166 -6.03 9.39 3.97
CA MET A 166 -6.40 9.27 5.38
C MET A 166 -6.05 7.89 5.90
N ALA A 167 -5.24 7.84 6.96
CA ALA A 167 -4.88 6.60 7.66
C ALA A 167 -5.48 6.57 9.06
N ARG A 168 -5.59 5.37 9.63
CA ARG A 168 -5.93 5.18 11.04
C ARG A 168 -4.69 5.32 11.90
N MET A 169 -4.79 6.08 12.97
CA MET A 169 -3.76 6.21 14.01
C MET A 169 -3.84 5.03 14.99
N ASP A 170 -2.76 4.76 15.70
CA ASP A 170 -2.75 3.79 16.82
C ASP A 170 -3.79 4.13 17.91
N SER A 171 -4.20 5.41 18.02
CA SER A 171 -5.30 5.85 18.88
C SER A 171 -6.70 5.52 18.32
N GLY A 172 -6.82 4.92 17.15
CA GLY A 172 -8.09 4.65 16.47
C GLY A 172 -8.65 5.83 15.65
N ARG A 173 -8.14 7.05 15.85
CA ARG A 173 -8.58 8.24 15.09
C ARG A 173 -8.05 8.21 13.66
N LYS A 174 -8.70 8.94 12.76
CA LYS A 174 -8.21 9.14 11.39
C LYS A 174 -7.38 10.44 11.31
N ALA A 175 -6.28 10.38 10.56
CA ALA A 175 -5.42 11.52 10.26
C ALA A 175 -4.91 11.44 8.83
N PHE A 176 -4.24 12.49 8.37
CA PHE A 176 -3.54 12.45 7.07
C PHE A 176 -2.55 11.30 7.04
N ASN A 177 -2.48 10.60 5.92
CA ASN A 177 -1.65 9.41 5.73
C ASN A 177 -0.18 9.78 5.48
N PHE A 178 0.54 10.17 6.55
CA PHE A 178 1.98 10.46 6.48
C PHE A 178 2.79 9.23 6.07
N SER A 179 2.32 8.04 6.42
CA SER A 179 2.98 6.79 6.09
C SER A 179 3.02 6.57 4.58
N GLU A 180 1.93 6.80 3.90
CA GLU A 180 1.81 6.67 2.45
C GLU A 180 2.68 7.72 1.73
N TRP A 181 2.41 8.99 1.98
CA TRP A 181 3.08 10.09 1.27
C TRP A 181 4.53 10.26 1.68
N GLY A 182 4.81 10.25 2.97
CA GLY A 182 6.17 10.38 3.50
C GLY A 182 7.01 9.13 3.23
N GLY A 183 6.42 7.94 3.35
CA GLY A 183 7.09 6.68 3.05
C GLY A 183 7.49 6.57 1.58
N ASN A 184 6.56 6.81 0.67
CA ASN A 184 6.84 6.80 -0.77
C ASN A 184 7.84 7.92 -1.15
N ALA A 185 7.74 9.12 -0.58
CA ALA A 185 8.71 10.19 -0.83
C ALA A 185 10.12 9.79 -0.36
N ALA A 186 10.24 9.17 0.82
CA ALA A 186 11.51 8.67 1.33
C ALA A 186 12.09 7.56 0.44
N ALA A 187 11.25 6.61 0.00
CA ALA A 187 11.66 5.54 -0.91
C ALA A 187 12.16 6.09 -2.24
N VAL A 188 11.44 7.05 -2.83
CA VAL A 188 11.86 7.74 -4.07
C VAL A 188 13.18 8.50 -3.87
N ALA A 189 13.37 9.17 -2.75
CA ALA A 189 14.62 9.87 -2.46
C ALA A 189 15.81 8.89 -2.33
N ILE A 190 15.61 7.76 -1.67
CA ILE A 190 16.62 6.70 -1.54
C ILE A 190 16.94 6.10 -2.92
N SER A 191 15.95 5.90 -3.78
CA SER A 191 16.13 5.32 -5.11
C SER A 191 17.01 6.15 -6.03
N ASN A 192 17.14 7.46 -5.79
CA ASN A 192 18.07 8.33 -6.53
C ASN A 192 19.54 7.90 -6.37
N ALA A 193 19.89 7.12 -5.34
CA ALA A 193 21.24 6.60 -5.15
C ALA A 193 21.64 5.63 -6.26
N TYR A 194 20.68 4.85 -6.79
CA TYR A 194 20.94 3.79 -7.78
C TYR A 194 20.28 4.00 -9.15
N TYR A 195 19.48 5.06 -9.34
CA TYR A 195 18.96 5.46 -10.65
C TYR A 195 19.62 6.74 -11.16
N PRO A 196 20.72 6.63 -11.93
CA PRO A 196 21.43 7.82 -12.41
C PRO A 196 20.66 8.61 -13.47
N ASP A 197 19.79 7.93 -14.23
CA ASP A 197 19.13 8.51 -15.41
C ASP A 197 17.85 9.30 -15.06
N THR A 198 17.34 9.21 -13.82
CA THR A 198 16.03 9.77 -13.43
C THR A 198 16.08 10.43 -12.04
N ARG A 199 16.90 11.50 -11.91
CA ARG A 199 17.12 12.21 -10.63
C ARG A 199 16.52 13.61 -10.59
N THR A 200 15.80 14.02 -11.62
CA THR A 200 15.20 15.36 -11.63
C THR A 200 14.02 15.43 -10.66
N VAL A 201 13.66 16.64 -10.24
CA VAL A 201 12.49 16.87 -9.40
C VAL A 201 11.22 16.31 -10.08
N SER A 202 11.11 16.52 -11.41
CA SER A 202 9.99 16.00 -12.20
C SER A 202 9.91 14.48 -12.15
N ASP A 203 11.04 13.78 -12.30
CA ASP A 203 11.09 12.31 -12.22
C ASP A 203 10.68 11.81 -10.83
N ASN A 204 11.16 12.47 -9.80
CA ASN A 204 10.83 12.12 -8.41
C ASN A 204 9.35 12.32 -8.11
N VAL A 205 8.76 13.43 -8.53
CA VAL A 205 7.32 13.69 -8.38
C VAL A 205 6.51 12.66 -9.16
N GLN A 206 6.91 12.35 -10.39
CA GLN A 206 6.24 11.33 -11.19
C GLN A 206 6.29 9.95 -10.53
N ARG A 207 7.46 9.53 -10.03
CA ARG A 207 7.60 8.25 -9.30
C ARG A 207 6.75 8.21 -8.04
N LEU A 208 6.73 9.27 -7.26
CA LEU A 208 5.88 9.40 -6.08
C LEU A 208 4.39 9.24 -6.43
N LEU A 209 3.92 9.94 -7.46
CA LEU A 209 2.52 9.86 -7.88
C LEU A 209 2.16 8.47 -8.44
N ILE A 210 3.08 7.81 -9.15
CA ILE A 210 2.88 6.44 -9.64
C ILE A 210 2.80 5.47 -8.45
N ALA A 211 3.68 5.59 -7.45
CA ALA A 211 3.65 4.75 -6.26
C ALA A 211 2.31 4.90 -5.50
N CYS A 212 1.91 6.12 -5.14
CA CYS A 212 0.62 6.36 -4.49
C CYS A 212 -0.57 5.90 -5.35
N GLY A 213 -0.50 6.05 -6.69
CA GLY A 213 -1.52 5.56 -7.60
C GLY A 213 -1.61 4.02 -7.64
N THR A 214 -0.49 3.34 -7.57
CA THR A 214 -0.41 1.87 -7.48
C THR A 214 -1.01 1.38 -6.16
N ASP A 215 -0.69 2.04 -5.05
CA ASP A 215 -1.26 1.72 -3.74
C ASP A 215 -2.76 2.00 -3.68
N ALA A 216 -3.23 3.08 -4.32
CA ALA A 216 -4.66 3.36 -4.48
C ALA A 216 -5.38 2.23 -5.23
N PHE A 217 -4.81 1.77 -6.33
CA PHE A 217 -5.34 0.65 -7.11
C PHE A 217 -5.33 -0.65 -6.30
N SER A 218 -4.23 -0.93 -5.60
CA SER A 218 -4.11 -2.07 -4.68
C SER A 218 -5.21 -2.05 -3.61
N ASN A 219 -5.50 -0.89 -3.00
CA ASN A 219 -6.57 -0.76 -2.01
C ASN A 219 -7.94 -1.07 -2.61
N VAL A 220 -8.22 -0.64 -3.85
CA VAL A 220 -9.45 -1.00 -4.56
C VAL A 220 -9.52 -2.51 -4.79
N LEU A 221 -8.44 -3.14 -5.22
CA LEU A 221 -8.40 -4.60 -5.38
C LEU A 221 -8.64 -5.32 -4.05
N LYS A 222 -8.01 -4.90 -2.96
CA LYS A 222 -8.20 -5.44 -1.61
C LYS A 222 -9.65 -5.31 -1.16
N GLU A 223 -10.30 -4.17 -1.44
CA GLU A 223 -11.70 -3.92 -1.10
C GLU A 223 -12.65 -4.90 -1.78
N PHE A 224 -12.43 -5.19 -3.07
CA PHE A 224 -13.35 -6.00 -3.88
C PHE A 224 -12.95 -7.46 -4.02
N TRP A 225 -11.78 -7.87 -3.53
CA TRP A 225 -11.30 -9.23 -3.66
C TRP A 225 -12.29 -10.31 -3.21
N PRO A 226 -12.93 -10.22 -2.04
CA PRO A 226 -13.91 -11.25 -1.62
C PRO A 226 -15.13 -11.33 -2.54
N ASP A 227 -15.56 -10.21 -3.13
CA ASP A 227 -16.68 -10.23 -4.08
C ASP A 227 -16.29 -10.97 -5.36
N VAL A 228 -15.07 -10.74 -5.85
CA VAL A 228 -14.49 -11.45 -7.01
C VAL A 228 -14.34 -12.94 -6.70
N LYS A 229 -13.76 -13.27 -5.53
CA LYS A 229 -13.59 -14.66 -5.09
C LYS A 229 -14.92 -15.40 -5.03
N ARG A 230 -15.93 -14.80 -4.37
CA ARG A 230 -17.27 -15.36 -4.28
C ARG A 230 -17.92 -15.59 -5.65
N LYS A 231 -17.77 -14.62 -6.57
CA LYS A 231 -18.41 -14.68 -7.89
C LYS A 231 -17.77 -15.73 -8.81
N PHE A 232 -16.44 -15.85 -8.80
CA PHE A 232 -15.70 -16.65 -9.79
C PHE A 232 -15.23 -18.00 -9.25
N PHE A 233 -14.96 -18.13 -7.95
CA PHE A 233 -14.33 -19.31 -7.37
C PHE A 233 -15.30 -20.15 -6.51
N GLN A 234 -16.29 -19.56 -5.84
CA GLN A 234 -17.24 -20.31 -4.99
C GLN A 234 -18.48 -20.83 -5.73
N LYS A 235 -18.65 -20.54 -7.02
CA LYS A 235 -19.79 -21.03 -7.82
C LYS A 235 -19.64 -22.50 -8.26
N LYS A 236 -18.50 -23.14 -7.98
CA LYS A 236 -18.18 -24.51 -8.42
C LYS A 236 -18.61 -25.63 -7.46
N ASP A 237 -19.03 -25.30 -6.23
CA ASP A 237 -19.35 -26.30 -5.20
C ASP A 237 -20.85 -26.57 -5.04
N LYS A 238 -21.68 -26.24 -6.05
CA LYS A 238 -23.09 -26.56 -6.09
C LYS A 238 -23.42 -27.48 -7.28
N HIS A 239 -22.84 -28.67 -7.27
CA HIS A 239 -23.32 -29.80 -8.07
C HIS A 239 -23.05 -31.10 -7.32
#